data_1c9a8756970ac7ee7bac9ef1b971c060
#
_entry.id   1c9a8756970ac7ee7bac9ef1b971c060
#
_cell.length_a   1.000
_cell.length_b   1.000
_cell.length_c   1.000
_cell.angle_alpha   90.00
_cell.angle_beta   90.00
_cell.angle_gamma   90.00
#
_symmetry.space_group_name_H-M   'P 1'
#
loop_
_entity.id
_entity.type
_entity.pdbx_description
1 polymer ?
#
loop_
_entity_poly.entity_id
_entity_poly.type
_entity_poly.pdbx_seq_one_letter_code
_entity_poly.pdbx_strand_id
1 'polypeptide(L)'
;GTGLTDFGDQGFKERLGVQLLSVSEDQKLNNLGRASIFADCVRYAGNRLLFEDLLKRHPEILNEKIANPIIVAGLPRSGTTHLLNLLASDKRLSSVPYWESREPLPLPKEKPTWDDSDPRYERCQAAWEQQNAMLPLLKAMHDMSPDHVHEELELENLDFSSYNLEWLAHVPRWRDYYYSHDQTPHYAYMKNVLKALQWLRGGERWILKCPQHMEQLPVLLKTFPDASVVLTHRDP
;
A
#
# COMPACT_ATOMS: atom_id res chain seq x y z
N GLY A 1 -1.26 -17.73 11.62
CA GLY A 1 -2.29 -16.71 11.45
C GLY A 1 -2.35 -15.75 12.64
N THR A 2 -3.07 -14.65 12.51
CA THR A 2 -3.17 -13.59 13.54
C THR A 2 -3.93 -14.02 14.80
N GLY A 3 -4.78 -15.05 14.71
CA GLY A 3 -5.71 -15.43 15.79
C GLY A 3 -6.91 -14.48 15.94
N LEU A 4 -7.02 -13.46 15.10
CA LEU A 4 -8.09 -12.46 15.11
C LEU A 4 -9.20 -12.83 14.12
N THR A 5 -10.41 -12.33 14.37
CA THR A 5 -11.60 -12.66 13.56
C THR A 5 -12.42 -11.46 13.12
N ASP A 6 -12.16 -10.28 13.68
CA ASP A 6 -12.92 -9.08 13.39
C ASP A 6 -12.21 -8.22 12.34
N PHE A 7 -12.81 -8.13 11.17
CA PHE A 7 -12.32 -7.35 10.03
C PHE A 7 -12.84 -5.89 9.99
N GLY A 8 -13.57 -5.43 11.01
CA GLY A 8 -14.26 -4.14 10.99
C GLY A 8 -15.40 -4.11 9.97
N ASP A 9 -15.48 -3.03 9.19
CA ASP A 9 -16.50 -2.90 8.14
C ASP A 9 -16.41 -4.05 7.12
N GLN A 10 -17.57 -4.61 6.76
CA GLN A 10 -17.64 -5.80 5.91
C GLN A 10 -17.70 -5.50 4.41
N GLY A 11 -17.75 -4.23 4.00
CA GLY A 11 -17.80 -3.83 2.59
C GLY A 11 -16.59 -4.29 1.77
N PHE A 12 -15.44 -4.55 2.41
CA PHE A 12 -14.28 -5.12 1.75
C PHE A 12 -14.54 -6.48 1.09
N LYS A 13 -15.51 -7.26 1.58
CA LYS A 13 -15.84 -8.58 1.02
C LYS A 13 -16.41 -8.50 -0.38
N GLU A 14 -17.18 -7.46 -0.66
CA GLU A 14 -17.68 -7.20 -2.01
C GLU A 14 -16.51 -6.90 -2.95
N ARG A 15 -15.62 -5.97 -2.56
CA ARG A 15 -14.44 -5.61 -3.34
C ARG A 15 -13.53 -6.81 -3.60
N LEU A 16 -13.22 -7.58 -2.57
CA LEU A 16 -12.46 -8.83 -2.70
C LEU A 16 -13.17 -9.81 -3.65
N GLY A 17 -14.49 -9.96 -3.54
CA GLY A 17 -15.27 -10.83 -4.43
C GLY A 17 -15.13 -10.41 -5.90
N VAL A 18 -15.24 -9.12 -6.20
CA VAL A 18 -15.06 -8.57 -7.55
C VAL A 18 -13.63 -8.79 -8.06
N GLN A 19 -12.61 -8.57 -7.21
CA GLN A 19 -11.21 -8.83 -7.55
C GLN A 19 -10.96 -10.30 -7.90
N LEU A 20 -11.40 -11.22 -7.04
CA LEU A 20 -11.21 -12.66 -7.27
C LEU A 20 -11.94 -13.15 -8.53
N LEU A 21 -13.16 -12.65 -8.77
CA LEU A 21 -13.90 -12.94 -9.99
C LEU A 21 -13.14 -12.45 -11.21
N SER A 22 -12.67 -11.19 -11.18
CA SER A 22 -11.91 -10.62 -12.28
C SER A 22 -10.62 -11.38 -12.59
N VAL A 23 -9.88 -11.79 -11.55
CA VAL A 23 -8.69 -12.64 -11.68
C VAL A 23 -9.05 -14.02 -12.28
N SER A 24 -10.22 -14.57 -11.95
CA SER A 24 -10.67 -15.86 -12.51
C SER A 24 -10.95 -15.78 -14.01
N GLU A 25 -11.33 -14.60 -14.51
CA GLU A 25 -11.63 -14.34 -15.93
C GLU A 25 -10.38 -14.12 -16.79
N ASP A 26 -9.22 -13.81 -16.19
CA ASP A 26 -7.96 -13.64 -16.93
C ASP A 26 -7.43 -14.96 -17.47
N GLN A 27 -7.61 -15.18 -18.77
CA GLN A 27 -7.18 -16.41 -19.47
C GLN A 27 -5.66 -16.50 -19.66
N LYS A 28 -4.92 -15.41 -19.50
CA LYS A 28 -3.48 -15.36 -19.69
C LYS A 28 -2.71 -15.61 -18.38
N LEU A 29 -3.38 -15.44 -17.25
CA LEU A 29 -2.78 -15.66 -15.95
C LEU A 29 -2.61 -17.16 -15.67
N ASN A 30 -1.37 -17.59 -15.44
CA ASN A 30 -1.06 -18.97 -15.11
C ASN A 30 -1.36 -19.29 -13.62
N ASN A 31 -1.25 -20.57 -13.24
CA ASN A 31 -1.55 -21.02 -11.89
C ASN A 31 -0.63 -20.39 -10.83
N LEU A 32 0.63 -20.13 -11.15
CA LEU A 32 1.57 -19.46 -10.24
C LEU A 32 1.12 -18.02 -9.98
N GLY A 33 0.78 -17.26 -11.01
CA GLY A 33 0.25 -15.89 -10.86
C GLY A 33 -1.04 -15.85 -10.05
N ARG A 34 -1.97 -16.78 -10.28
CA ARG A 34 -3.20 -16.90 -9.48
C ARG A 34 -2.90 -17.19 -8.01
N ALA A 35 -1.99 -18.13 -7.74
CA ALA A 35 -1.57 -18.47 -6.37
C ALA A 35 -0.89 -17.27 -5.68
N SER A 36 -0.07 -16.51 -6.40
CA SER A 36 0.59 -15.31 -5.89
C SER A 36 -0.45 -14.23 -5.49
N ILE A 37 -1.38 -13.91 -6.38
CA ILE A 37 -2.45 -12.95 -6.09
C ILE A 37 -3.30 -13.41 -4.90
N PHE A 38 -3.62 -14.70 -4.82
CA PHE A 38 -4.36 -15.24 -3.68
C PHE A 38 -3.58 -15.09 -2.37
N ALA A 39 -2.26 -15.37 -2.39
CA ALA A 39 -1.40 -15.18 -1.22
C ALA A 39 -1.35 -13.71 -0.78
N ASP A 40 -1.30 -12.75 -1.72
CA ASP A 40 -1.40 -11.32 -1.42
C ASP A 40 -2.76 -10.97 -0.81
N CYS A 41 -3.87 -11.48 -1.33
CA CYS A 41 -5.19 -11.27 -0.72
C CYS A 41 -5.24 -11.78 0.73
N VAL A 42 -4.62 -12.93 1.03
CA VAL A 42 -4.52 -13.46 2.39
C VAL A 42 -3.68 -12.54 3.29
N ARG A 43 -2.57 -11.99 2.77
CA ARG A 43 -1.74 -11.03 3.47
C ARG A 43 -2.51 -9.73 3.75
N TYR A 44 -3.22 -9.18 2.78
CA TYR A 44 -4.04 -7.96 2.95
C TYR A 44 -5.13 -8.17 4.00
N ALA A 45 -5.82 -9.31 3.96
CA ALA A 45 -6.82 -9.66 4.96
C ALA A 45 -6.20 -9.81 6.37
N GLY A 46 -5.00 -10.37 6.47
CA GLY A 46 -4.24 -10.47 7.71
C GLY A 46 -3.86 -9.10 8.26
N ASN A 47 -3.34 -8.21 7.41
CA ASN A 47 -3.01 -6.84 7.79
C ASN A 47 -4.24 -6.05 8.22
N ARG A 48 -5.38 -6.24 7.54
CA ARG A 48 -6.66 -5.63 7.95
C ARG A 48 -7.07 -6.08 9.35
N LEU A 49 -7.02 -7.37 9.65
CA LEU A 49 -7.34 -7.88 11.00
C LEU A 49 -6.47 -7.23 12.08
N LEU A 50 -5.16 -7.11 11.83
CA LEU A 50 -4.22 -6.47 12.76
C LEU A 50 -4.55 -4.98 12.93
N PHE A 51 -4.89 -4.29 11.85
CA PHE A 51 -5.23 -2.88 11.88
C PHE A 51 -6.52 -2.60 12.64
N GLU A 52 -7.57 -3.36 12.38
CA GLU A 52 -8.85 -3.23 13.08
C GLU A 52 -8.72 -3.54 14.57
N ASP A 53 -7.94 -4.56 14.94
CA ASP A 53 -7.63 -4.88 16.33
C ASP A 53 -6.84 -3.75 17.02
N LEU A 54 -5.84 -3.20 16.33
CA LEU A 54 -5.06 -2.06 16.84
C LEU A 54 -5.95 -0.85 17.11
N LEU A 55 -6.83 -0.48 16.17
CA LEU A 55 -7.74 0.66 16.34
C LEU A 55 -8.73 0.47 17.50
N LYS A 56 -9.16 -0.77 17.76
CA LYS A 56 -10.03 -1.06 18.91
C LYS A 56 -9.31 -0.92 20.23
N ARG A 57 -8.07 -1.35 20.31
CA ARG A 57 -7.25 -1.22 21.50
C ARG A 57 -6.75 0.21 21.75
N HIS A 58 -6.56 0.96 20.67
CA HIS A 58 -5.95 2.28 20.65
C HIS A 58 -6.75 3.25 19.76
N PRO A 59 -8.01 3.59 20.15
CA PRO A 59 -8.85 4.50 19.36
C PRO A 59 -8.26 5.92 19.25
N GLU A 60 -7.35 6.30 20.15
CA GLU A 60 -6.61 7.56 20.10
C GLU A 60 -5.77 7.73 18.84
N ILE A 61 -5.41 6.66 18.13
CA ILE A 61 -4.74 6.71 16.83
C ILE A 61 -5.51 7.59 15.82
N LEU A 62 -6.83 7.54 15.87
CA LEU A 62 -7.66 8.36 14.99
C LEU A 62 -7.53 9.86 15.21
N ASN A 63 -6.99 10.30 16.37
CA ASN A 63 -6.69 11.70 16.67
C ASN A 63 -5.36 12.17 16.07
N GLU A 64 -4.50 11.26 15.62
CA GLU A 64 -3.26 11.61 14.91
C GLU A 64 -3.55 12.49 13.70
N LYS A 65 -2.66 13.44 13.43
CA LYS A 65 -2.77 14.36 12.31
C LYS A 65 -1.69 14.08 11.29
N ILE A 66 -2.08 13.71 10.07
CA ILE A 66 -1.19 13.71 8.93
C ILE A 66 -1.16 15.15 8.40
N ALA A 67 -0.16 15.91 8.84
CA ALA A 67 -0.09 17.34 8.57
C ALA A 67 0.84 17.68 7.40
N ASN A 68 0.35 18.51 6.48
CA ASN A 68 1.12 19.04 5.34
C ASN A 68 1.95 17.98 4.58
N PRO A 69 1.38 16.82 4.22
CA PRO A 69 2.16 15.80 3.51
C PRO A 69 2.61 16.33 2.16
N ILE A 70 3.77 15.86 1.70
CA ILE A 70 4.21 16.07 0.32
C ILE A 70 3.77 14.82 -0.46
N ILE A 71 3.03 15.00 -1.55
CA ILE A 71 2.52 13.89 -2.35
C ILE A 71 2.97 14.05 -3.79
N VAL A 72 3.81 13.13 -4.24
CA VAL A 72 4.27 13.10 -5.63
C VAL A 72 3.25 12.31 -6.46
N ALA A 73 2.70 12.95 -7.48
CA ALA A 73 1.82 12.32 -8.45
C ALA A 73 2.38 12.50 -9.87
N GLY A 74 2.03 11.61 -10.77
CA GLY A 74 2.46 11.68 -12.16
C GLY A 74 2.31 10.34 -12.84
N LEU A 75 2.23 10.36 -14.16
CA LEU A 75 2.14 9.14 -14.95
C LEU A 75 3.37 8.24 -14.71
N PRO A 76 3.21 6.92 -14.79
CA PRO A 76 4.34 6.00 -14.76
C PRO A 76 5.43 6.43 -15.75
N ARG A 77 6.70 6.27 -15.38
CA ARG A 77 7.89 6.63 -16.17
C ARG A 77 8.15 8.13 -16.31
N SER A 78 7.44 9.01 -15.58
CA SER A 78 7.71 10.46 -15.54
C SER A 78 8.75 10.88 -14.50
N GLY A 79 9.40 9.93 -13.80
CA GLY A 79 10.44 10.20 -12.80
C GLY A 79 9.94 10.30 -11.36
N THR A 80 8.68 9.94 -11.08
CA THR A 80 8.08 9.99 -9.73
C THR A 80 8.91 9.27 -8.68
N THR A 81 9.40 8.06 -8.97
CA THR A 81 10.20 7.26 -8.04
C THR A 81 11.54 7.93 -7.73
N HIS A 82 12.20 8.53 -8.74
CA HIS A 82 13.45 9.24 -8.52
C HIS A 82 13.24 10.46 -7.59
N LEU A 83 12.20 11.25 -7.86
CA LEU A 83 11.86 12.39 -7.02
C LEU A 83 11.48 11.97 -5.60
N LEU A 84 10.69 10.88 -5.44
CA LEU A 84 10.35 10.32 -4.14
C LEU A 84 11.61 9.98 -3.34
N ASN A 85 12.56 9.25 -3.94
CA ASN A 85 13.80 8.85 -3.26
C ASN A 85 14.67 10.05 -2.86
N LEU A 86 14.74 11.08 -3.72
CA LEU A 86 15.46 12.31 -3.39
C LEU A 86 14.83 13.02 -2.18
N LEU A 87 13.52 13.17 -2.15
CA LEU A 87 12.81 13.81 -1.04
C LEU A 87 12.87 12.96 0.24
N ALA A 88 12.71 11.65 0.11
CA ALA A 88 12.77 10.73 1.25
C ALA A 88 14.17 10.61 1.88
N SER A 89 15.23 11.10 1.21
CA SER A 89 16.57 11.19 1.81
C SER A 89 16.65 12.25 2.92
N ASP A 90 15.69 13.17 2.98
CA ASP A 90 15.57 14.12 4.09
C ASP A 90 14.96 13.44 5.32
N LYS A 91 15.75 13.26 6.37
CA LYS A 91 15.35 12.59 7.61
C LYS A 91 14.20 13.27 8.38
N ARG A 92 13.82 14.48 8.00
CA ARG A 92 12.66 15.19 8.53
C ARG A 92 11.34 14.70 7.93
N LEU A 93 11.42 13.92 6.83
CA LEU A 93 10.27 13.36 6.14
C LEU A 93 10.15 11.86 6.47
N SER A 94 8.93 11.44 6.77
CA SER A 94 8.59 10.03 6.93
C SER A 94 8.16 9.46 5.58
N SER A 95 8.72 8.33 5.19
CA SER A 95 8.32 7.58 4.01
C SER A 95 7.89 6.16 4.40
N VAL A 96 7.33 5.42 3.46
CA VAL A 96 6.94 4.02 3.68
C VAL A 96 7.94 3.12 2.96
N PRO A 97 8.88 2.45 3.67
CA PRO A 97 9.73 1.46 3.05
C PRO A 97 8.92 0.21 2.64
N TYR A 98 9.39 -0.53 1.67
CA TYR A 98 8.65 -1.65 1.08
C TYR A 98 8.27 -2.71 2.12
N TRP A 99 9.18 -3.07 3.02
CA TRP A 99 8.88 -4.05 4.06
C TRP A 99 7.70 -3.62 4.96
N GLU A 100 7.64 -2.32 5.31
CA GLU A 100 6.57 -1.74 6.12
C GLU A 100 5.25 -1.63 5.32
N SER A 101 5.32 -1.31 4.03
CA SER A 101 4.13 -1.26 3.19
C SER A 101 3.46 -2.63 3.05
N ARG A 102 4.25 -3.70 2.99
CA ARG A 102 3.77 -5.08 2.91
C ARG A 102 3.13 -5.57 4.20
N GLU A 103 3.74 -5.24 5.33
CA GLU A 103 3.29 -5.63 6.67
C GLU A 103 3.36 -4.40 7.59
N PRO A 104 2.38 -3.48 7.53
CA PRO A 104 2.43 -2.23 8.27
C PRO A 104 2.36 -2.43 9.79
N LEU A 105 1.86 -3.56 10.23
CA LEU A 105 1.68 -3.87 11.66
C LEU A 105 2.40 -5.17 12.03
N PRO A 106 3.05 -5.19 13.21
CA PRO A 106 3.66 -6.41 13.72
C PRO A 106 2.60 -7.44 14.11
N LEU A 107 2.94 -8.72 14.03
CA LEU A 107 2.10 -9.78 14.59
C LEU A 107 2.01 -9.64 16.12
N PRO A 108 0.95 -10.16 16.79
CA PRO A 108 0.69 -9.91 18.21
C PRO A 108 1.81 -10.30 19.18
N LYS A 109 2.71 -11.20 18.77
CA LYS A 109 3.85 -11.66 19.60
C LYS A 109 5.19 -11.06 19.19
N GLU A 110 5.22 -10.28 18.12
CA GLU A 110 6.43 -9.64 17.63
C GLU A 110 6.73 -8.36 18.41
N LYS A 111 8.00 -8.06 18.55
CA LYS A 111 8.49 -6.79 19.10
C LYS A 111 9.09 -6.01 17.94
N PRO A 112 8.40 -4.99 17.41
CA PRO A 112 8.92 -4.21 16.30
C PRO A 112 10.15 -3.40 16.74
N THR A 113 11.13 -3.35 15.88
CA THR A 113 12.35 -2.52 16.08
C THR A 113 12.37 -1.33 15.15
N TRP A 114 11.57 -1.37 14.06
CA TRP A 114 11.46 -0.35 13.02
C TRP A 114 12.76 -0.08 12.24
N ASP A 115 13.61 -1.08 12.16
CA ASP A 115 14.86 -1.10 11.43
C ASP A 115 15.08 -2.45 10.72
N ASP A 116 16.26 -2.70 10.20
CA ASP A 116 16.64 -3.93 9.50
C ASP A 116 16.65 -5.20 10.38
N SER A 117 16.54 -5.06 11.68
CA SER A 117 16.37 -6.18 12.63
C SER A 117 14.91 -6.54 12.91
N ASP A 118 13.95 -5.83 12.30
CA ASP A 118 12.52 -6.12 12.46
C ASP A 118 12.15 -7.45 11.78
N PRO A 119 11.39 -8.34 12.44
CA PRO A 119 10.98 -9.61 11.85
C PRO A 119 10.23 -9.47 10.51
N ARG A 120 9.54 -8.35 10.29
CA ARG A 120 8.86 -8.04 9.02
C ARG A 120 9.86 -7.72 7.91
N TYR A 121 10.97 -7.05 8.25
CA TYR A 121 12.07 -6.80 7.32
C TYR A 121 12.68 -8.11 6.83
N GLU A 122 13.00 -9.04 7.74
CA GLU A 122 13.54 -10.35 7.39
C GLU A 122 12.59 -11.14 6.46
N ARG A 123 11.29 -11.12 6.74
CA ARG A 123 10.28 -11.76 5.86
C ARG A 123 10.22 -11.11 4.49
N CYS A 124 10.29 -9.80 4.43
CA CYS A 124 10.32 -9.06 3.17
C CYS A 124 11.58 -9.38 2.37
N GLN A 125 12.74 -9.42 3.01
CA GLN A 125 14.02 -9.79 2.41
C GLN A 125 13.96 -11.19 1.79
N ALA A 126 13.48 -12.18 2.53
CA ALA A 126 13.34 -13.54 2.04
C ALA A 126 12.38 -13.63 0.83
N ALA A 127 11.25 -12.90 0.87
CA ALA A 127 10.30 -12.84 -0.22
C ALA A 127 10.91 -12.17 -1.47
N TRP A 128 11.68 -11.10 -1.31
CA TRP A 128 12.38 -10.41 -2.40
C TRP A 128 13.45 -11.30 -3.04
N GLU A 129 14.23 -12.02 -2.25
CA GLU A 129 15.23 -12.96 -2.76
C GLU A 129 14.59 -14.09 -3.57
N GLN A 130 13.50 -14.67 -3.05
CA GLN A 130 12.74 -15.69 -3.76
C GLN A 130 12.13 -15.15 -5.07
N GLN A 131 11.58 -13.95 -5.06
CA GLN A 131 11.02 -13.31 -6.25
C GLN A 131 12.11 -13.07 -7.32
N ASN A 132 13.29 -12.58 -6.92
CA ASN A 132 14.40 -12.37 -7.85
C ASN A 132 14.93 -13.67 -8.45
N ALA A 133 14.93 -14.78 -7.68
CA ALA A 133 15.31 -16.08 -8.19
C ALA A 133 14.31 -16.61 -9.23
N MET A 134 13.01 -16.35 -9.04
CA MET A 134 11.96 -16.78 -9.97
C MET A 134 11.79 -15.85 -11.18
N LEU A 135 11.99 -14.55 -10.99
CA LEU A 135 11.74 -13.50 -11.99
C LEU A 135 12.93 -12.53 -12.09
N PRO A 136 14.09 -13.00 -12.62
CA PRO A 136 15.34 -12.21 -12.58
C PRO A 136 15.28 -10.88 -13.34
N LEU A 137 14.38 -10.75 -14.33
CA LEU A 137 14.19 -9.50 -15.08
C LEU A 137 13.38 -8.45 -14.32
N LEU A 138 12.62 -8.86 -13.31
CA LEU A 138 11.80 -7.94 -12.54
C LEU A 138 12.65 -6.90 -11.78
N LYS A 139 13.78 -7.33 -11.22
CA LYS A 139 14.73 -6.45 -10.54
C LYS A 139 15.26 -5.32 -11.44
N ALA A 140 15.43 -5.60 -12.74
CA ALA A 140 15.86 -4.59 -13.71
C ALA A 140 14.76 -3.58 -14.04
N MET A 141 13.48 -3.95 -13.85
CA MET A 141 12.33 -3.08 -14.10
C MET A 141 11.98 -2.22 -12.88
N HIS A 142 11.98 -2.83 -11.70
CA HIS A 142 11.61 -2.18 -10.45
C HIS A 142 12.34 -2.84 -9.28
N ASP A 143 13.12 -2.04 -8.55
CA ASP A 143 13.71 -2.52 -7.31
C ASP A 143 12.61 -2.64 -6.23
N MET A 144 12.52 -3.82 -5.62
CA MET A 144 11.56 -4.15 -4.57
C MET A 144 12.31 -4.68 -3.33
N SER A 145 13.55 -4.19 -3.13
CA SER A 145 14.30 -4.45 -1.89
C SER A 145 13.54 -3.93 -0.66
N PRO A 146 13.75 -4.49 0.52
CA PRO A 146 13.03 -4.06 1.72
C PRO A 146 13.11 -2.55 1.99
N ASP A 147 14.28 -1.94 1.76
CA ASP A 147 14.51 -0.51 2.01
C ASP A 147 14.01 0.41 0.89
N HIS A 148 13.50 -0.16 -0.20
CA HIS A 148 12.93 0.64 -1.27
C HIS A 148 11.82 1.54 -0.74
N VAL A 149 11.91 2.85 -0.95
CA VAL A 149 10.82 3.78 -0.59
C VAL A 149 9.64 3.50 -1.52
N HIS A 150 8.58 2.96 -0.94
CA HIS A 150 7.46 2.41 -1.70
C HIS A 150 6.26 3.35 -1.76
N GLU A 151 5.28 2.93 -2.51
CA GLU A 151 4.04 3.67 -2.75
C GLU A 151 2.98 3.27 -1.72
N GLU A 152 2.21 4.24 -1.25
CA GLU A 152 1.12 4.01 -0.31
C GLU A 152 -0.06 3.21 -0.89
N LEU A 153 -0.07 2.94 -2.18
CA LEU A 153 -1.08 2.06 -2.79
C LEU A 153 -1.08 0.65 -2.18
N GLU A 154 0.05 0.20 -1.61
CA GLU A 154 0.09 -1.05 -0.86
C GLU A 154 -0.79 -0.99 0.41
N LEU A 155 -0.87 0.18 1.07
CA LEU A 155 -1.71 0.36 2.25
C LEU A 155 -3.21 0.37 1.88
N GLU A 156 -3.57 0.81 0.67
CA GLU A 156 -4.94 0.77 0.17
C GLU A 156 -5.45 -0.68 -0.03
N ASN A 157 -4.54 -1.63 -0.23
CA ASN A 157 -4.90 -3.05 -0.34
C ASN A 157 -5.52 -3.62 0.96
N LEU A 158 -5.29 -3.00 2.13
CA LEU A 158 -5.93 -3.43 3.37
C LEU A 158 -7.46 -3.28 3.30
N ASP A 159 -7.94 -2.35 2.48
CA ASP A 159 -9.37 -2.17 2.22
C ASP A 159 -9.82 -2.77 0.88
N PHE A 160 -8.94 -3.52 0.22
CA PHE A 160 -9.19 -4.12 -1.10
C PHE A 160 -9.67 -3.10 -2.14
N SER A 161 -9.17 -1.87 -2.07
CA SER A 161 -9.50 -0.80 -3.01
C SER A 161 -8.25 -0.09 -3.51
N SER A 162 -7.33 -0.85 -4.07
CA SER A 162 -6.09 -0.35 -4.66
C SER A 162 -6.05 -0.64 -6.17
N TYR A 163 -5.37 0.22 -6.90
CA TYR A 163 -5.05 0.03 -8.31
C TYR A 163 -4.03 -1.11 -8.55
N ASN A 164 -3.39 -1.58 -7.48
CA ASN A 164 -2.28 -2.54 -7.56
C ASN A 164 -2.61 -3.81 -8.35
N LEU A 165 -3.86 -4.29 -8.29
CA LEU A 165 -4.26 -5.51 -8.98
C LEU A 165 -4.12 -5.40 -10.52
N GLU A 166 -4.28 -4.20 -11.11
CA GLU A 166 -4.12 -3.98 -12.55
C GLU A 166 -2.67 -4.09 -13.04
N TRP A 167 -1.69 -3.96 -12.14
CA TRP A 167 -0.29 -4.19 -12.44
C TRP A 167 0.06 -5.68 -12.50
N LEU A 168 -0.77 -6.54 -11.89
CA LEU A 168 -0.51 -7.96 -11.69
C LEU A 168 -1.28 -8.85 -12.67
N ALA A 169 -2.46 -8.40 -13.15
CA ALA A 169 -3.36 -9.21 -13.98
C ALA A 169 -4.24 -8.34 -14.88
N HIS A 170 -4.79 -8.93 -15.94
CA HIS A 170 -5.78 -8.28 -16.78
C HIS A 170 -7.16 -8.39 -16.15
N VAL A 171 -7.59 -7.34 -15.46
CA VAL A 171 -8.76 -7.32 -14.57
C VAL A 171 -9.76 -6.20 -14.91
N PRO A 172 -10.31 -6.17 -16.14
CA PRO A 172 -11.18 -5.09 -16.59
C PRO A 172 -12.44 -4.93 -15.72
N ARG A 173 -13.02 -6.02 -15.21
CA ARG A 173 -14.18 -5.99 -14.31
C ARG A 173 -13.82 -5.25 -12.99
N TRP A 174 -12.66 -5.50 -12.42
CA TRP A 174 -12.19 -4.79 -11.22
C TRP A 174 -11.98 -3.31 -11.53
N ARG A 175 -11.33 -2.98 -12.64
CA ARG A 175 -11.12 -1.60 -13.06
C ARG A 175 -12.43 -0.85 -13.21
N ASP A 176 -13.41 -1.42 -13.91
CA ASP A 176 -14.71 -0.79 -14.12
C ASP A 176 -15.48 -0.61 -12.80
N TYR A 177 -15.39 -1.58 -11.89
CA TYR A 177 -15.92 -1.45 -10.55
C TYR A 177 -15.23 -0.30 -9.78
N TYR A 178 -13.90 -0.26 -9.78
CA TYR A 178 -13.10 0.76 -9.10
C TYR A 178 -13.48 2.17 -9.55
N TYR A 179 -13.58 2.42 -10.86
CA TYR A 179 -13.93 3.74 -11.41
C TYR A 179 -15.39 4.13 -11.22
N SER A 180 -16.30 3.17 -11.06
CA SER A 180 -17.72 3.44 -10.83
C SER A 180 -18.09 3.73 -9.38
N HIS A 181 -17.13 3.60 -8.43
CA HIS A 181 -17.36 3.76 -7.01
C HIS A 181 -16.54 4.92 -6.41
N ASP A 182 -17.13 5.62 -5.43
CA ASP A 182 -16.44 6.68 -4.70
C ASP A 182 -15.24 6.12 -3.92
N GLN A 183 -14.05 6.63 -4.22
CA GLN A 183 -12.82 6.21 -3.57
C GLN A 183 -12.54 6.99 -2.25
N THR A 184 -13.37 7.96 -1.89
CA THR A 184 -13.19 8.78 -0.67
C THR A 184 -13.06 7.93 0.61
N PRO A 185 -13.91 6.90 0.86
CA PRO A 185 -13.79 6.07 2.06
C PRO A 185 -12.46 5.29 2.11
N HIS A 186 -11.97 4.84 0.95
CA HIS A 186 -10.76 4.02 0.84
C HIS A 186 -9.50 4.84 1.06
N TYR A 187 -9.46 6.07 0.54
CA TYR A 187 -8.41 7.03 0.85
C TYR A 187 -8.42 7.43 2.32
N ALA A 188 -9.60 7.58 2.92
CA ALA A 188 -9.72 7.82 4.38
C ALA A 188 -9.21 6.63 5.19
N TYR A 189 -9.47 5.39 4.74
CA TYR A 189 -8.94 4.18 5.36
C TYR A 189 -7.40 4.15 5.28
N MET A 190 -6.82 4.37 4.11
CA MET A 190 -5.37 4.48 3.91
C MET A 190 -4.75 5.56 4.82
N LYS A 191 -5.37 6.73 4.91
CA LYS A 191 -4.94 7.80 5.83
C LYS A 191 -4.93 7.33 7.29
N ASN A 192 -5.89 6.50 7.70
CA ASN A 192 -5.90 5.95 9.06
C ASN A 192 -4.79 4.91 9.28
N VAL A 193 -4.39 4.15 8.24
CA VAL A 193 -3.19 3.29 8.30
C VAL A 193 -1.93 4.14 8.48
N LEU A 194 -1.80 5.26 7.76
CA LEU A 194 -0.67 6.20 7.95
C LEU A 194 -0.65 6.79 9.37
N LYS A 195 -1.82 7.11 9.95
CA LYS A 195 -1.91 7.54 11.36
C LYS A 195 -1.42 6.45 12.32
N ALA A 196 -1.78 5.19 12.08
CA ALA A 196 -1.30 4.09 12.90
C ALA A 196 0.22 3.93 12.81
N LEU A 197 0.81 4.02 11.62
CA LEU A 197 2.26 4.01 11.44
C LEU A 197 2.92 5.19 12.17
N GLN A 198 2.39 6.40 12.06
CA GLN A 198 2.90 7.58 12.75
C GLN A 198 2.83 7.41 14.28
N TRP A 199 1.73 6.92 14.80
CA TRP A 199 1.54 6.66 16.23
C TRP A 199 2.53 5.60 16.76
N LEU A 200 2.79 4.54 15.96
CA LEU A 200 3.66 3.43 16.35
C LEU A 200 5.15 3.78 16.34
N ARG A 201 5.63 4.50 15.33
CA ARG A 201 7.07 4.75 15.12
C ARG A 201 7.47 6.22 15.13
N GLY A 202 6.53 7.13 15.32
CA GLY A 202 6.77 8.57 15.24
C GLY A 202 6.87 9.09 13.81
N GLY A 203 7.35 10.31 13.69
CA GLY A 203 7.44 11.07 12.44
C GLY A 203 6.40 12.19 12.40
N GLU A 204 6.72 13.27 11.69
CA GLU A 204 5.87 14.47 11.70
C GLU A 204 5.28 14.79 10.34
N ARG A 205 6.02 14.52 9.25
CA ARG A 205 5.60 14.89 7.92
C ARG A 205 5.88 13.78 6.91
N TRP A 206 4.86 13.40 6.18
CA TRP A 206 4.95 12.33 5.20
C TRP A 206 5.37 12.81 3.82
N ILE A 207 6.20 12.02 3.16
CA ILE A 207 6.42 12.02 1.72
C ILE A 207 5.81 10.77 1.11
N LEU A 208 4.83 10.95 0.25
CA LEU A 208 4.03 9.90 -0.37
C LEU A 208 4.15 9.97 -1.89
N LYS A 209 3.91 8.87 -2.58
CA LYS A 209 3.88 8.86 -4.05
C LYS A 209 3.07 7.69 -4.58
N CYS A 210 2.08 7.98 -5.41
CA CYS A 210 1.39 6.96 -6.17
C CYS A 210 0.91 7.49 -7.53
N PRO A 211 1.15 6.79 -8.65
CA PRO A 211 0.58 7.15 -9.96
C PRO A 211 -0.95 7.19 -9.97
N GLN A 212 -1.61 6.34 -9.18
CA GLN A 212 -3.06 6.27 -9.02
C GLN A 212 -3.69 7.63 -8.65
N HIS A 213 -2.96 8.48 -7.94
CA HIS A 213 -3.46 9.80 -7.55
C HIS A 213 -3.81 10.69 -8.74
N MET A 214 -3.20 10.46 -9.92
CA MET A 214 -3.55 11.23 -11.13
C MET A 214 -5.01 11.06 -11.56
N GLU A 215 -5.62 9.93 -11.23
CA GLU A 215 -7.01 9.60 -11.56
C GLU A 215 -7.98 9.96 -10.44
N GLN A 216 -7.43 10.18 -9.23
CA GLN A 216 -8.18 10.44 -8.01
C GLN A 216 -7.81 11.77 -7.33
N LEU A 217 -7.31 12.76 -8.08
CA LEU A 217 -6.87 14.06 -7.53
C LEU A 217 -7.96 14.75 -6.66
N PRO A 218 -9.24 14.78 -7.03
CA PRO A 218 -10.27 15.36 -6.17
C PRO A 218 -10.41 14.63 -4.83
N VAL A 219 -10.32 13.30 -4.83
CA VAL A 219 -10.38 12.45 -3.63
C VAL A 219 -9.15 12.68 -2.76
N LEU A 220 -7.97 12.72 -3.38
CA LEU A 220 -6.70 13.00 -2.70
C LEU A 220 -6.75 14.34 -1.97
N LEU A 221 -7.13 15.42 -2.67
CA LEU A 221 -7.18 16.77 -2.10
C LEU A 221 -8.25 16.91 -1.01
N LYS A 222 -9.36 16.17 -1.12
CA LYS A 222 -10.36 16.10 -0.06
C LYS A 222 -9.84 15.38 1.18
N THR A 223 -9.04 14.33 1.00
CA THR A 223 -8.46 13.53 2.08
C THR A 223 -7.31 14.26 2.78
N PHE A 224 -6.47 14.95 2.01
CA PHE A 224 -5.31 15.71 2.48
C PHE A 224 -5.40 17.17 2.01
N PRO A 225 -6.27 17.98 2.64
CA PRO A 225 -6.54 19.35 2.16
C PRO A 225 -5.36 20.31 2.32
N ASP A 226 -4.38 19.96 3.13
CA ASP A 226 -3.16 20.71 3.41
C ASP A 226 -1.93 20.12 2.70
N ALA A 227 -2.12 19.14 1.81
CA ALA A 227 -1.02 18.51 1.08
C ALA A 227 -0.34 19.46 0.08
N SER A 228 0.99 19.31 -0.03
CA SER A 228 1.75 19.84 -1.15
C SER A 228 1.83 18.79 -2.25
N VAL A 229 1.00 18.90 -3.29
CA VAL A 229 1.00 17.95 -4.41
C VAL A 229 2.03 18.39 -5.46
N VAL A 230 2.95 17.49 -5.80
CA VAL A 230 3.99 17.70 -6.80
C VAL A 230 3.68 16.83 -8.01
N LEU A 231 3.37 17.46 -9.13
CA LEU A 231 3.08 16.76 -10.39
C LEU A 231 4.35 16.64 -11.22
N THR A 232 4.74 15.40 -11.56
CA THR A 232 5.83 15.17 -12.51
C THR A 232 5.27 15.04 -13.92
N HIS A 233 5.95 15.69 -14.85
CA HIS A 233 5.65 15.63 -16.27
C HIS A 233 6.93 15.29 -17.04
N ARG A 234 6.79 14.54 -18.12
CA ARG A 234 7.87 14.22 -19.04
C ARG A 234 7.33 14.33 -20.46
N ASP A 235 8.12 14.90 -21.36
CA ASP A 235 7.79 14.90 -22.78
C ASP A 235 7.67 13.45 -23.29
N PRO A 236 6.71 13.20 -24.17
CA PRO A 236 6.46 11.87 -24.75
C PRO A 236 7.67 11.25 -25.42
#